data_1474ec5268e0af34abbe15b821568fbb
#
_entry.id   1474ec5268e0af34abbe15b821568fbb
#
_cell.length_a   1.000
_cell.length_b   1.000
_cell.length_c   1.000
_cell.angle_alpha   90.00
_cell.angle_beta   90.00
_cell.angle_gamma   90.00
#
_symmetry.space_group_name_H-M   'P 1'
#
loop_
_entity.id
_entity.type
_entity.pdbx_description
1 polymer ?
#
loop_
_entity_poly.entity_id
_entity_poly.type
_entity_poly.pdbx_seq_one_letter_code
_entity_poly.pdbx_strand_id
1 'polypeptide(L)'
;MKQAPFKNALVVISLALAGNASAATLTVWSHFTDAAEVNWLKAQAAAYTKASGNAVTIVTVPLDQIPDKLIQSAPKGQGPDMVVTLPQDRLGQLAASGVIEPMDKYITSKTDLDKTALSAMTYNGKLFGLPMFAESVAVIYNKKLLPGGVPTTWDAFIKAAQANTGAGKFGFLVDLTNAYANYGIFSAYGSYVFKNTNGTLNTKDVGLANAGADKAVSLMNDLRYKYNLVPEGVTADVAKSAFTDGRLAMLITGPWDMGDIKKAGIDYGIANLPTPPGASAKWSPFVGVHGVILNAYSKNKAASALFAKALVSSSAQTAFNKAGGRIPVSLSARVQLKADPVVLGFGRAISAGTPMPNVPAMGAVWGPWSNAVAQSVQKPNASYSSILDSAVKEINSNIK
;
A
#
# COMPACT_ATOMS: atom_id res chain seq x y z
N MET A 1 -66.76 38.07 -44.05
CA MET A 1 -66.21 36.82 -43.45
C MET A 1 -64.97 36.40 -44.20
N LYS A 2 -63.78 36.64 -43.67
CA LYS A 2 -62.49 36.30 -44.29
C LYS A 2 -61.90 35.12 -43.52
N GLN A 3 -61.72 33.94 -44.16
CA GLN A 3 -61.08 32.75 -43.65
C GLN A 3 -59.57 32.96 -43.66
N ALA A 4 -58.91 32.66 -42.52
CA ALA A 4 -57.46 32.62 -42.35
C ALA A 4 -56.91 31.21 -42.68
N PRO A 5 -55.73 31.07 -43.31
CA PRO A 5 -55.19 29.80 -43.70
C PRO A 5 -54.43 29.14 -42.52
N PHE A 6 -54.75 27.89 -42.30
CA PHE A 6 -53.98 26.99 -41.38
C PHE A 6 -52.56 26.79 -41.93
N LYS A 7 -51.54 27.16 -41.15
CA LYS A 7 -50.14 26.79 -41.39
C LYS A 7 -49.86 25.48 -40.75
N ASN A 8 -49.67 24.43 -41.55
CA ASN A 8 -49.12 23.15 -41.07
C ASN A 8 -47.66 23.32 -40.64
N ALA A 9 -47.40 23.24 -39.35
CA ALA A 9 -46.05 23.15 -38.83
C ALA A 9 -45.57 21.69 -38.92
N LEU A 10 -44.60 21.44 -39.78
CA LEU A 10 -43.88 20.18 -39.87
C LEU A 10 -42.98 20.05 -38.62
N VAL A 11 -43.35 19.16 -37.70
CA VAL A 11 -42.51 18.80 -36.57
C VAL A 11 -41.47 17.81 -37.10
N VAL A 12 -40.23 18.27 -37.31
CA VAL A 12 -39.07 17.41 -37.58
C VAL A 12 -38.66 16.75 -36.25
N ILE A 13 -39.03 15.50 -36.06
CA ILE A 13 -38.53 14.68 -34.98
C ILE A 13 -37.08 14.30 -35.34
N SER A 14 -36.13 14.98 -34.74
CA SER A 14 -34.72 14.59 -34.78
C SER A 14 -34.57 13.30 -33.95
N LEU A 15 -34.54 12.15 -34.60
CA LEU A 15 -34.07 10.91 -33.97
C LEU A 15 -32.59 11.13 -33.66
N ALA A 16 -32.28 11.37 -32.37
CA ALA A 16 -30.94 11.28 -31.88
C ALA A 16 -30.53 9.78 -32.01
N LEU A 17 -29.64 9.51 -32.95
CA LEU A 17 -28.91 8.25 -33.00
C LEU A 17 -28.10 8.12 -31.70
N ALA A 18 -28.70 7.51 -30.69
CA ALA A 18 -27.95 6.95 -29.57
C ALA A 18 -27.07 5.84 -30.17
N GLY A 19 -25.84 6.19 -30.50
CA GLY A 19 -24.86 5.23 -30.91
C GLY A 19 -24.80 4.12 -29.86
N ASN A 20 -25.13 2.90 -30.24
CA ASN A 20 -24.92 1.70 -29.42
C ASN A 20 -23.43 1.59 -29.15
N ALA A 21 -22.94 2.20 -28.07
CA ALA A 21 -21.64 1.90 -27.56
C ALA A 21 -21.68 0.43 -27.14
N SER A 22 -21.04 -0.44 -27.94
CA SER A 22 -20.89 -1.85 -27.59
C SER A 22 -20.33 -1.96 -26.18
N ALA A 23 -21.01 -2.75 -25.35
CA ALA A 23 -20.55 -3.00 -23.98
C ALA A 23 -19.09 -3.49 -24.00
N ALA A 24 -18.21 -2.81 -23.29
CA ALA A 24 -16.80 -3.18 -23.21
C ALA A 24 -16.61 -4.27 -22.16
N THR A 25 -15.63 -5.15 -22.39
CA THR A 25 -15.12 -6.05 -21.36
C THR A 25 -13.79 -5.50 -20.87
N LEU A 26 -13.72 -5.08 -19.61
CA LEU A 26 -12.51 -4.59 -18.98
C LEU A 26 -11.73 -5.75 -18.36
N THR A 27 -10.44 -5.86 -18.69
CA THR A 27 -9.50 -6.74 -17.98
C THR A 27 -8.80 -5.92 -16.89
N VAL A 28 -8.94 -6.36 -15.64
CA VAL A 28 -8.42 -5.68 -14.46
C VAL A 28 -7.41 -6.58 -13.76
N TRP A 29 -6.18 -6.10 -13.58
CA TRP A 29 -5.22 -6.77 -12.71
C TRP A 29 -5.34 -6.25 -11.29
N SER A 30 -5.25 -7.17 -10.32
CA SER A 30 -5.20 -6.85 -8.90
C SER A 30 -4.26 -7.82 -8.20
N HIS A 31 -3.58 -7.36 -7.13
CA HIS A 31 -2.74 -8.22 -6.31
C HIS A 31 -3.47 -8.77 -5.06
N PHE A 32 -4.74 -8.46 -4.89
CA PHE A 32 -5.49 -8.92 -3.73
C PHE A 32 -5.58 -10.45 -3.67
N THR A 33 -5.24 -11.01 -2.52
CA THR A 33 -5.35 -12.44 -2.19
C THR A 33 -6.22 -12.68 -0.96
N ASP A 34 -6.35 -11.68 -0.07
CA ASP A 34 -7.27 -11.75 1.06
C ASP A 34 -8.72 -11.84 0.57
N ALA A 35 -9.48 -12.76 1.15
CA ALA A 35 -10.85 -13.04 0.70
C ALA A 35 -11.79 -11.83 0.84
N ALA A 36 -11.63 -11.00 1.88
CA ALA A 36 -12.47 -9.83 2.08
C ALA A 36 -12.19 -8.76 1.02
N GLU A 37 -10.93 -8.54 0.65
CA GLU A 37 -10.52 -7.61 -0.39
C GLU A 37 -10.95 -8.07 -1.79
N VAL A 38 -10.75 -9.36 -2.09
CA VAL A 38 -11.19 -9.98 -3.35
C VAL A 38 -12.71 -9.88 -3.50
N ASN A 39 -13.48 -10.19 -2.46
CA ASN A 39 -14.93 -10.12 -2.49
C ASN A 39 -15.42 -8.67 -2.61
N TRP A 40 -14.76 -7.71 -1.94
CA TRP A 40 -15.06 -6.30 -2.13
C TRP A 40 -14.86 -5.87 -3.59
N LEU A 41 -13.73 -6.21 -4.21
CA LEU A 41 -13.45 -5.83 -5.60
C LEU A 41 -14.45 -6.47 -6.58
N LYS A 42 -14.81 -7.75 -6.37
CA LYS A 42 -15.86 -8.43 -7.14
C LYS A 42 -17.24 -7.75 -7.01
N ALA A 43 -17.59 -7.31 -5.81
CA ALA A 43 -18.84 -6.59 -5.58
C ALA A 43 -18.86 -5.22 -6.29
N GLN A 44 -17.72 -4.47 -6.25
CA GLN A 44 -17.59 -3.21 -7.01
C GLN A 44 -17.69 -3.45 -8.53
N ALA A 45 -17.05 -4.50 -9.04
CA ALA A 45 -17.10 -4.87 -10.45
C ALA A 45 -18.54 -5.22 -10.87
N ALA A 46 -19.27 -6.01 -10.09
CA ALA A 46 -20.66 -6.34 -10.35
C ALA A 46 -21.58 -5.10 -10.34
N ALA A 47 -21.39 -4.19 -9.37
CA ALA A 47 -22.14 -2.95 -9.30
C ALA A 47 -21.86 -2.05 -10.53
N TYR A 48 -20.58 -1.95 -10.94
CA TYR A 48 -20.20 -1.21 -12.15
C TYR A 48 -20.81 -1.82 -13.42
N THR A 49 -20.74 -3.15 -13.57
CA THR A 49 -21.36 -3.86 -14.71
C THR A 49 -22.85 -3.57 -14.78
N LYS A 50 -23.56 -3.67 -13.65
CA LYS A 50 -24.99 -3.37 -13.57
C LYS A 50 -25.32 -1.94 -13.99
N ALA A 51 -24.47 -0.97 -13.60
CA ALA A 51 -24.73 0.43 -13.86
C ALA A 51 -24.34 0.89 -15.27
N SER A 52 -23.29 0.30 -15.86
CA SER A 52 -22.71 0.75 -17.13
C SER A 52 -22.94 -0.18 -18.33
N GLY A 53 -23.35 -1.44 -18.08
CA GLY A 53 -23.37 -2.50 -19.09
C GLY A 53 -22.00 -3.11 -19.42
N ASN A 54 -20.89 -2.51 -18.97
CA ASN A 54 -19.55 -3.01 -19.25
C ASN A 54 -19.19 -4.19 -18.33
N ALA A 55 -18.70 -5.28 -18.89
CA ALA A 55 -18.23 -6.43 -18.11
C ALA A 55 -16.84 -6.14 -17.49
N VAL A 56 -16.54 -6.78 -16.36
CA VAL A 56 -15.24 -6.69 -15.68
C VAL A 56 -14.71 -8.08 -15.39
N THR A 57 -13.53 -8.39 -15.92
CA THR A 57 -12.76 -9.61 -15.63
C THR A 57 -11.58 -9.25 -14.73
N ILE A 58 -11.53 -9.86 -13.54
CA ILE A 58 -10.44 -9.63 -12.56
C ILE A 58 -9.43 -10.77 -12.69
N VAL A 59 -8.16 -10.40 -12.83
CA VAL A 59 -7.02 -11.33 -12.88
C VAL A 59 -6.09 -11.01 -11.71
N THR A 60 -5.82 -11.99 -10.86
CA THR A 60 -4.86 -11.85 -9.77
C THR A 60 -3.43 -11.97 -10.31
N VAL A 61 -2.60 -10.97 -10.02
CA VAL A 61 -1.18 -10.94 -10.40
C VAL A 61 -0.39 -10.56 -9.14
N PRO A 62 0.67 -11.32 -8.78
CA PRO A 62 1.53 -10.95 -7.66
C PRO A 62 2.09 -9.53 -7.81
N LEU A 63 2.06 -8.76 -6.71
CA LEU A 63 2.40 -7.33 -6.70
C LEU A 63 3.75 -7.05 -7.36
N ASP A 64 4.77 -7.83 -7.00
CA ASP A 64 6.14 -7.63 -7.51
C ASP A 64 6.29 -7.94 -9.01
N GLN A 65 5.36 -8.70 -9.59
CA GLN A 65 5.37 -9.03 -11.01
C GLN A 65 4.61 -8.02 -11.87
N ILE A 66 3.75 -7.19 -11.28
CA ILE A 66 2.89 -6.26 -12.03
C ILE A 66 3.71 -5.30 -12.90
N PRO A 67 4.76 -4.62 -12.38
CA PRO A 67 5.50 -3.65 -13.19
C PRO A 67 6.11 -4.29 -14.43
N ASP A 68 6.86 -5.36 -14.28
CA ASP A 68 7.55 -6.00 -15.39
C ASP A 68 6.58 -6.62 -16.40
N LYS A 69 5.54 -7.30 -15.92
CA LYS A 69 4.50 -7.84 -16.80
C LYS A 69 3.78 -6.74 -17.58
N LEU A 70 3.48 -5.61 -16.95
CA LEU A 70 2.81 -4.49 -17.62
C LEU A 70 3.72 -3.86 -18.68
N ILE A 71 5.00 -3.63 -18.37
CA ILE A 71 5.99 -3.09 -19.30
C ILE A 71 6.15 -4.01 -20.53
N GLN A 72 6.15 -5.31 -20.31
CA GLN A 72 6.32 -6.29 -21.39
C GLN A 72 5.07 -6.52 -22.25
N SER A 73 3.88 -6.51 -21.62
CA SER A 73 2.62 -6.90 -22.29
C SER A 73 1.83 -5.72 -22.86
N ALA A 74 1.85 -4.56 -22.20
CA ALA A 74 1.01 -3.42 -22.60
C ALA A 74 1.30 -2.93 -24.04
N PRO A 75 2.56 -2.74 -24.49
CA PRO A 75 2.84 -2.31 -25.86
C PRO A 75 2.42 -3.33 -26.92
N LYS A 76 2.26 -4.60 -26.54
CA LYS A 76 1.79 -5.67 -27.44
C LYS A 76 0.25 -5.79 -27.47
N GLY A 77 -0.46 -4.95 -26.72
CA GLY A 77 -1.92 -5.04 -26.57
C GLY A 77 -2.41 -6.26 -25.78
N GLN A 78 -1.53 -6.88 -24.96
CA GLN A 78 -1.81 -8.09 -24.17
C GLN A 78 -1.93 -7.81 -22.67
N GLY A 79 -1.80 -6.57 -22.24
CA GLY A 79 -1.92 -6.15 -20.84
C GLY A 79 -3.38 -5.96 -20.41
N PRO A 80 -3.61 -5.63 -19.12
CA PRO A 80 -4.93 -5.27 -18.61
C PRO A 80 -5.37 -3.91 -19.15
N ASP A 81 -6.64 -3.58 -19.02
CA ASP A 81 -7.13 -2.20 -19.24
C ASP A 81 -6.71 -1.26 -18.09
N MET A 82 -6.69 -1.80 -16.88
CA MET A 82 -6.30 -1.08 -15.67
C MET A 82 -5.72 -2.02 -14.62
N VAL A 83 -4.94 -1.44 -13.69
CA VAL A 83 -4.48 -2.13 -12.50
C VAL A 83 -5.14 -1.50 -11.28
N VAL A 84 -5.75 -2.33 -10.45
CA VAL A 84 -6.35 -1.90 -9.19
C VAL A 84 -5.37 -2.20 -8.06
N THR A 85 -5.05 -1.14 -7.33
CA THR A 85 -4.15 -1.09 -6.19
C THR A 85 -2.68 -1.26 -6.50
N LEU A 86 -2.15 -0.36 -7.31
CA LEU A 86 -0.70 -0.21 -7.45
C LEU A 86 -0.18 0.78 -6.40
N PRO A 87 0.85 0.44 -5.61
CA PRO A 87 1.48 1.38 -4.68
C PRO A 87 2.34 2.41 -5.43
N GLN A 88 2.45 3.60 -4.85
CA GLN A 88 3.11 4.77 -5.44
C GLN A 88 4.58 4.55 -5.81
N ASP A 89 5.29 3.70 -5.10
CA ASP A 89 6.71 3.41 -5.33
C ASP A 89 6.98 2.73 -6.68
N ARG A 90 5.95 2.16 -7.32
CA ARG A 90 6.00 1.58 -8.67
C ARG A 90 5.61 2.57 -9.77
N LEU A 91 5.01 3.71 -9.38
CA LEU A 91 4.40 4.65 -10.32
C LEU A 91 5.43 5.28 -11.24
N GLY A 92 6.57 5.75 -10.70
CA GLY A 92 7.60 6.44 -11.46
C GLY A 92 8.20 5.58 -12.56
N GLN A 93 8.50 4.31 -12.28
CA GLN A 93 9.01 3.35 -13.26
C GLN A 93 8.02 3.14 -14.41
N LEU A 94 6.75 2.93 -14.11
CA LEU A 94 5.72 2.69 -15.12
C LEU A 94 5.42 3.95 -15.94
N ALA A 95 5.40 5.12 -15.30
CA ALA A 95 5.21 6.40 -16.00
C ALA A 95 6.38 6.71 -16.94
N ALA A 96 7.62 6.51 -16.49
CA ALA A 96 8.81 6.69 -17.32
C ALA A 96 8.86 5.70 -18.49
N SER A 97 8.36 4.48 -18.32
CA SER A 97 8.24 3.48 -19.40
C SER A 97 7.09 3.76 -20.38
N GLY A 98 6.26 4.76 -20.14
CA GLY A 98 5.15 5.14 -21.00
C GLY A 98 4.00 4.12 -21.06
N VAL A 99 3.93 3.17 -20.12
CA VAL A 99 2.90 2.11 -20.13
C VAL A 99 1.65 2.45 -19.34
N ILE A 100 1.66 3.58 -18.62
CA ILE A 100 0.49 4.06 -17.90
C ILE A 100 0.04 5.44 -18.39
N GLU A 101 -1.26 5.65 -18.39
CA GLU A 101 -1.92 6.83 -18.92
C GLU A 101 -2.08 7.93 -17.85
N PRO A 102 -1.73 9.19 -18.11
CA PRO A 102 -2.14 10.30 -17.24
C PRO A 102 -3.66 10.40 -17.13
N MET A 103 -4.15 10.50 -15.90
CA MET A 103 -5.60 10.48 -15.62
C MET A 103 -6.26 11.86 -15.56
N ASP A 104 -5.50 12.95 -15.67
CA ASP A 104 -6.00 14.33 -15.52
C ASP A 104 -7.19 14.65 -16.43
N LYS A 105 -7.15 14.17 -17.67
CA LYS A 105 -8.24 14.39 -18.64
C LYS A 105 -9.53 13.63 -18.33
N TYR A 106 -9.45 12.57 -17.51
CA TYR A 106 -10.63 11.79 -17.12
C TYR A 106 -11.22 12.23 -15.78
N ILE A 107 -10.44 12.96 -14.97
CA ILE A 107 -10.79 13.29 -13.57
C ILE A 107 -10.89 14.80 -13.41
N THR A 108 -12.11 15.30 -13.48
CA THR A 108 -12.42 16.74 -13.40
C THR A 108 -12.55 17.26 -11.97
N SER A 109 -12.87 16.39 -11.00
CA SER A 109 -12.98 16.76 -9.58
C SER A 109 -12.16 15.81 -8.72
N LYS A 110 -11.32 16.38 -7.86
CA LYS A 110 -10.43 15.69 -6.90
C LYS A 110 -10.66 16.17 -5.46
N THR A 111 -11.73 16.93 -5.23
CA THR A 111 -11.94 17.67 -3.97
C THR A 111 -12.17 16.80 -2.74
N ASP A 112 -12.66 15.58 -2.92
CA ASP A 112 -12.87 14.62 -1.83
C ASP A 112 -11.63 13.73 -1.55
N LEU A 113 -10.54 13.87 -2.34
CA LEU A 113 -9.33 13.08 -2.15
C LEU A 113 -8.27 13.87 -1.39
N ASP A 114 -7.59 13.19 -0.48
CA ASP A 114 -6.48 13.74 0.30
C ASP A 114 -5.36 14.25 -0.61
N LYS A 115 -4.88 15.48 -0.35
CA LYS A 115 -3.86 16.12 -1.18
C LYS A 115 -2.53 15.39 -1.18
N THR A 116 -2.14 14.83 -0.04
CA THR A 116 -0.90 14.04 0.09
C THR A 116 -1.01 12.76 -0.72
N ALA A 117 -2.17 12.11 -0.68
CA ALA A 117 -2.42 10.91 -1.48
C ALA A 117 -2.44 11.22 -3.00
N LEU A 118 -3.02 12.35 -3.41
CA LEU A 118 -2.94 12.81 -4.80
C LEU A 118 -1.50 13.09 -5.22
N SER A 119 -0.71 13.75 -4.36
CA SER A 119 0.72 14.01 -4.63
C SER A 119 1.51 12.71 -4.78
N ALA A 120 1.25 11.70 -3.94
CA ALA A 120 1.89 10.40 -4.02
C ALA A 120 1.63 9.69 -5.38
N MET A 121 0.45 9.90 -5.96
CA MET A 121 0.07 9.33 -7.28
C MET A 121 0.36 10.26 -8.46
N THR A 122 1.12 11.34 -8.22
CA THR A 122 1.53 12.33 -9.22
C THR A 122 3.02 12.16 -9.51
N TYR A 123 3.39 12.08 -10.79
CA TYR A 123 4.77 12.03 -11.26
C TYR A 123 4.99 13.06 -12.37
N ASN A 124 6.06 13.86 -12.28
CA ASN A 124 6.35 14.96 -13.21
C ASN A 124 5.14 15.87 -13.49
N GLY A 125 4.40 16.23 -12.43
CA GLY A 125 3.26 17.14 -12.48
C GLY A 125 1.98 16.54 -13.09
N LYS A 126 1.95 15.24 -13.46
CA LYS A 126 0.79 14.55 -14.01
C LYS A 126 0.28 13.49 -13.04
N LEU A 127 -1.03 13.41 -12.87
CA LEU A 127 -1.67 12.37 -12.07
C LEU A 127 -1.74 11.07 -12.87
N PHE A 128 -0.99 10.04 -12.45
CA PHE A 128 -1.00 8.74 -13.13
C PHE A 128 -1.87 7.69 -12.45
N GLY A 129 -2.32 7.93 -11.23
CA GLY A 129 -3.21 7.04 -10.52
C GLY A 129 -4.23 7.76 -9.67
N LEU A 130 -5.44 7.20 -9.55
CA LEU A 130 -6.42 7.66 -8.57
C LEU A 130 -6.13 7.00 -7.24
N PRO A 131 -5.78 7.75 -6.18
CA PRO A 131 -5.51 7.17 -4.87
C PRO A 131 -6.79 6.56 -4.28
N MET A 132 -6.68 5.35 -3.76
CA MET A 132 -7.78 4.57 -3.23
C MET A 132 -7.70 4.38 -1.72
N PHE A 133 -6.51 4.12 -1.20
CA PHE A 133 -6.25 4.03 0.24
C PHE A 133 -4.80 4.37 0.55
N ALA A 134 -4.55 4.72 1.83
CA ALA A 134 -3.22 4.82 2.39
C ALA A 134 -2.99 3.67 3.36
N GLU A 135 -1.73 3.32 3.56
CA GLU A 135 -1.34 2.28 4.49
C GLU A 135 0.03 2.53 5.11
N SER A 136 0.25 1.89 6.23
CA SER A 136 1.53 1.79 6.92
C SER A 136 1.49 0.57 7.81
N VAL A 137 2.62 0.10 8.29
CA VAL A 137 2.64 -0.89 9.36
C VAL A 137 2.47 -0.21 10.72
N ALA A 138 1.96 -0.97 11.70
CA ALA A 138 1.85 -0.58 13.09
C ALA A 138 2.03 -1.80 14.00
N VAL A 139 2.17 -1.59 15.29
CA VAL A 139 2.08 -2.67 16.28
C VAL A 139 0.61 -2.95 16.58
N ILE A 140 0.12 -4.11 16.16
CA ILE A 140 -1.18 -4.61 16.59
C ILE A 140 -0.97 -5.48 17.81
N TYR A 141 -1.72 -5.25 18.87
CA TYR A 141 -1.56 -6.00 20.12
C TYR A 141 -2.87 -6.63 20.59
N ASN A 142 -2.75 -7.82 21.19
CA ASN A 142 -3.86 -8.54 21.80
C ASN A 142 -4.08 -8.00 23.22
N LYS A 143 -5.22 -7.32 23.47
CA LYS A 143 -5.52 -6.71 24.76
C LYS A 143 -5.69 -7.72 25.88
N LYS A 144 -6.05 -8.98 25.57
CA LYS A 144 -6.11 -10.04 26.57
C LYS A 144 -4.73 -10.41 27.13
N LEU A 145 -3.69 -10.40 26.25
CA LEU A 145 -2.30 -10.70 26.64
C LEU A 145 -1.55 -9.45 27.11
N LEU A 146 -1.97 -8.27 26.66
CA LEU A 146 -1.33 -7.00 26.98
C LEU A 146 -2.41 -5.93 27.33
N PRO A 147 -3.09 -6.07 28.48
CA PRO A 147 -4.21 -5.19 28.85
C PRO A 147 -3.77 -3.74 29.07
N GLY A 148 -2.50 -3.49 29.42
CA GLY A 148 -1.93 -2.14 29.54
C GLY A 148 -1.56 -1.47 28.21
N GLY A 149 -1.74 -2.16 27.09
CA GLY A 149 -1.31 -1.67 25.76
C GLY A 149 0.19 -1.77 25.53
N VAL A 150 0.64 -1.31 24.37
CA VAL A 150 2.07 -1.33 24.00
C VAL A 150 2.82 -0.31 24.87
N PRO A 151 3.88 -0.72 25.58
CA PRO A 151 4.72 0.18 26.36
C PRO A 151 5.36 1.28 25.51
N THR A 152 5.54 2.47 26.07
CA THR A 152 6.05 3.65 25.36
C THR A 152 7.57 3.75 25.33
N THR A 153 8.28 2.95 26.13
CA THR A 153 9.75 2.87 26.13
C THR A 153 10.21 1.51 25.62
N TRP A 154 11.39 1.49 24.99
CA TRP A 154 11.94 0.25 24.43
C TRP A 154 12.18 -0.84 25.48
N ASP A 155 12.76 -0.47 26.62
CA ASP A 155 13.04 -1.45 27.68
C ASP A 155 11.77 -2.07 28.27
N ALA A 156 10.72 -1.26 28.45
CA ALA A 156 9.43 -1.77 28.89
C ALA A 156 8.76 -2.63 27.83
N PHE A 157 8.92 -2.29 26.54
CA PHE A 157 8.44 -3.09 25.42
C PHE A 157 9.10 -4.47 25.39
N ILE A 158 10.44 -4.53 25.49
CA ILE A 158 11.19 -5.81 25.53
C ILE A 158 10.76 -6.65 26.74
N LYS A 159 10.67 -6.05 27.93
CA LYS A 159 10.20 -6.75 29.14
C LYS A 159 8.79 -7.31 28.98
N ALA A 160 7.88 -6.54 28.41
CA ALA A 160 6.50 -6.99 28.16
C ALA A 160 6.46 -8.11 27.12
N ALA A 161 7.28 -8.03 26.07
CA ALA A 161 7.40 -9.09 25.08
C ALA A 161 7.95 -10.37 25.69
N GLN A 162 9.04 -10.29 26.46
CA GLN A 162 9.64 -11.45 27.14
C GLN A 162 8.67 -12.10 28.14
N ALA A 163 7.93 -11.32 28.91
CA ALA A 163 6.93 -11.81 29.87
C ALA A 163 5.77 -12.58 29.20
N ASN A 164 5.50 -12.32 27.92
CA ASN A 164 4.48 -13.00 27.12
C ASN A 164 5.07 -14.11 26.22
N THR A 165 6.36 -14.43 26.33
CA THR A 165 7.03 -15.46 25.51
C THR A 165 7.26 -16.72 26.34
N GLY A 166 6.90 -17.88 25.78
CA GLY A 166 7.07 -19.19 26.40
C GLY A 166 5.79 -20.03 26.36
N ALA A 167 5.90 -21.33 26.61
CA ALA A 167 4.79 -22.28 26.58
C ALA A 167 3.91 -22.19 25.30
N GLY A 168 4.55 -22.05 24.13
CA GLY A 168 3.86 -21.93 22.82
C GLY A 168 3.24 -20.56 22.54
N LYS A 169 3.51 -19.55 23.36
CA LYS A 169 3.12 -18.17 23.18
C LYS A 169 4.33 -17.31 22.77
N PHE A 170 4.04 -16.19 22.11
CA PHE A 170 5.02 -15.23 21.63
C PHE A 170 4.64 -13.83 22.11
N GLY A 171 5.61 -13.09 22.64
CA GLY A 171 5.36 -11.72 23.08
C GLY A 171 5.41 -10.71 21.93
N PHE A 172 6.30 -10.93 20.97
CA PHE A 172 6.44 -10.06 19.80
C PHE A 172 6.94 -10.86 18.60
N LEU A 173 6.29 -10.68 17.45
CA LEU A 173 6.75 -11.22 16.18
C LEU A 173 6.67 -10.14 15.08
N VAL A 174 7.63 -10.20 14.20
CA VAL A 174 7.69 -9.48 12.91
C VAL A 174 8.48 -10.35 11.94
N ASP A 175 8.17 -10.30 10.67
CA ASP A 175 9.03 -10.86 9.63
C ASP A 175 10.29 -9.99 9.50
N LEU A 176 11.39 -10.42 10.11
CA LEU A 176 12.65 -9.67 10.08
C LEU A 176 13.28 -9.61 8.68
N THR A 177 12.86 -10.46 7.75
CA THR A 177 13.36 -10.43 6.36
C THR A 177 12.61 -9.42 5.48
N ASN A 178 11.48 -8.93 5.96
CA ASN A 178 10.65 -7.99 5.22
C ASN A 178 11.15 -6.55 5.38
N ALA A 179 11.85 -6.05 4.36
CA ALA A 179 12.43 -4.69 4.36
C ALA A 179 11.37 -3.60 4.55
N TYR A 180 10.17 -3.73 3.96
CA TYR A 180 9.07 -2.79 4.13
C TYR A 180 8.57 -2.71 5.58
N ALA A 181 8.32 -3.86 6.21
CA ALA A 181 7.81 -3.92 7.58
C ALA A 181 8.82 -3.37 8.61
N ASN A 182 10.11 -3.50 8.32
CA ASN A 182 11.19 -3.09 9.21
C ASN A 182 11.76 -1.68 8.91
N TYR A 183 11.33 -1.00 7.83
CA TYR A 183 11.85 0.32 7.47
C TYR A 183 11.78 1.32 8.62
N GLY A 184 10.73 1.27 9.44
CA GLY A 184 10.60 2.16 10.60
C GLY A 184 11.75 2.08 11.59
N ILE A 185 12.44 0.94 11.68
CA ILE A 185 13.67 0.79 12.48
C ILE A 185 14.84 1.49 11.77
N PHE A 186 15.00 1.29 10.47
CA PHE A 186 16.02 1.97 9.67
C PHE A 186 15.89 3.49 9.76
N SER A 187 14.68 4.02 9.55
CA SER A 187 14.42 5.47 9.61
C SER A 187 14.69 6.06 11.00
N ALA A 188 14.39 5.34 12.07
CA ALA A 188 14.66 5.78 13.45
C ALA A 188 16.16 6.01 13.70
N TYR A 189 17.03 5.23 13.08
CA TYR A 189 18.48 5.39 13.14
C TYR A 189 19.05 6.35 12.08
N GLY A 190 18.19 7.03 11.32
CA GLY A 190 18.60 8.01 10.30
C GLY A 190 19.02 7.40 8.97
N SER A 191 18.63 6.15 8.70
CA SER A 191 18.75 5.56 7.38
C SER A 191 17.60 6.03 6.48
N TYR A 192 17.82 6.10 5.17
CA TYR A 192 16.85 6.54 4.16
C TYR A 192 17.07 5.81 2.84
N VAL A 193 16.06 5.74 2.00
CA VAL A 193 16.25 5.18 0.64
C VAL A 193 17.03 6.17 -0.21
N PHE A 194 16.47 7.35 -0.46
CA PHE A 194 17.11 8.43 -1.18
C PHE A 194 17.14 9.69 -0.32
N LYS A 195 18.25 10.41 -0.34
CA LYS A 195 18.38 11.68 0.37
C LYS A 195 17.32 12.65 -0.10
N ASN A 196 16.48 13.09 0.84
CA ASN A 196 15.49 14.14 0.58
C ASN A 196 16.04 15.49 1.06
N THR A 197 16.11 16.45 0.15
CA THR A 197 16.46 17.83 0.46
C THR A 197 15.31 18.72 -0.01
N ASN A 198 14.56 19.24 0.95
CA ASN A 198 13.42 20.15 0.69
C ASN A 198 12.40 19.60 -0.34
N GLY A 199 12.07 18.30 -0.24
CA GLY A 199 11.12 17.64 -1.14
C GLY A 199 11.74 17.08 -2.42
N THR A 200 13.00 17.34 -2.71
CA THR A 200 13.72 16.78 -3.86
C THR A 200 14.52 15.57 -3.44
N LEU A 201 14.28 14.43 -4.10
CA LEU A 201 15.00 13.19 -3.86
C LEU A 201 16.28 13.12 -4.71
N ASN A 202 17.42 12.97 -4.06
CA ASN A 202 18.69 12.67 -4.72
C ASN A 202 18.85 11.15 -4.85
N THR A 203 18.52 10.59 -5.99
CA THR A 203 18.58 9.14 -6.26
C THR A 203 20.00 8.58 -6.32
N LYS A 204 21.04 9.44 -6.32
CA LYS A 204 22.45 9.02 -6.24
C LYS A 204 22.96 8.92 -4.80
N ASP A 205 22.20 9.40 -3.83
CA ASP A 205 22.53 9.33 -2.40
C ASP A 205 21.58 8.34 -1.72
N VAL A 206 22.03 7.08 -1.66
CA VAL A 206 21.30 5.94 -1.08
C VAL A 206 21.81 5.69 0.33
N GLY A 207 20.99 5.98 1.34
CA GLY A 207 21.34 5.88 2.76
C GLY A 207 21.03 4.51 3.40
N LEU A 208 20.93 3.44 2.62
CA LEU A 208 20.60 2.09 3.12
C LEU A 208 21.83 1.30 3.60
N ALA A 209 23.04 1.87 3.51
CA ALA A 209 24.29 1.31 4.05
C ALA A 209 25.02 2.32 4.96
N ASN A 210 24.33 3.34 5.48
CA ASN A 210 24.94 4.26 6.43
C ASN A 210 25.01 3.64 7.83
N ALA A 211 25.74 4.30 8.76
CA ALA A 211 25.87 3.81 10.14
C ALA A 211 24.52 3.60 10.87
N GLY A 212 23.45 4.26 10.43
CA GLY A 212 22.10 4.04 10.92
C GLY A 212 21.53 2.71 10.45
N ALA A 213 21.80 2.32 9.22
CA ALA A 213 21.37 1.03 8.67
C ALA A 213 22.05 -0.15 9.40
N ASP A 214 23.35 -0.03 9.71
CA ASP A 214 24.07 -1.02 10.53
C ASP A 214 23.43 -1.19 11.90
N LYS A 215 23.08 -0.09 12.58
CA LYS A 215 22.38 -0.11 13.87
C LYS A 215 20.99 -0.74 13.77
N ALA A 216 20.26 -0.45 12.70
CA ALA A 216 18.94 -1.02 12.46
C ALA A 216 19.00 -2.54 12.35
N VAL A 217 19.89 -3.05 11.52
CA VAL A 217 20.09 -4.49 11.35
C VAL A 217 20.61 -5.16 12.63
N SER A 218 21.53 -4.50 13.36
CA SER A 218 22.01 -4.97 14.66
C SER A 218 20.85 -5.13 15.64
N LEU A 219 19.93 -4.16 15.72
CA LEU A 219 18.75 -4.27 16.58
C LEU A 219 17.82 -5.42 16.14
N MET A 220 17.64 -5.61 14.83
CA MET A 220 16.84 -6.73 14.31
C MET A 220 17.47 -8.09 14.68
N ASN A 221 18.79 -8.20 14.66
CA ASN A 221 19.51 -9.35 15.18
C ASN A 221 19.34 -9.52 16.70
N ASP A 222 19.39 -8.41 17.46
CA ASP A 222 19.14 -8.45 18.91
C ASP A 222 17.73 -8.98 19.23
N LEU A 223 16.69 -8.63 18.44
CA LEU A 223 15.35 -9.18 18.60
C LEU A 223 15.34 -10.72 18.50
N ARG A 224 16.16 -11.29 17.65
CA ARG A 224 16.28 -12.75 17.46
C ARG A 224 17.22 -13.38 18.47
N TYR A 225 18.47 -12.96 18.51
CA TYR A 225 19.54 -13.70 19.18
C TYR A 225 19.82 -13.28 20.62
N LYS A 226 19.55 -12.01 20.96
CA LYS A 226 19.77 -11.48 22.33
C LYS A 226 18.51 -11.53 23.18
N TYR A 227 17.40 -11.07 22.62
CA TYR A 227 16.11 -11.02 23.33
C TYR A 227 15.29 -12.31 23.16
N ASN A 228 15.64 -13.16 22.19
CA ASN A 228 14.95 -14.42 21.88
C ASN A 228 13.44 -14.24 21.61
N LEU A 229 13.07 -13.13 20.95
CA LEU A 229 11.66 -12.79 20.69
C LEU A 229 11.17 -13.30 19.33
N VAL A 230 12.03 -13.27 18.29
CA VAL A 230 11.66 -13.63 16.92
C VAL A 230 12.46 -14.85 16.47
N PRO A 231 11.89 -16.06 16.56
CA PRO A 231 12.54 -17.29 16.10
C PRO A 231 12.93 -17.26 14.62
N GLU A 232 13.80 -18.14 14.20
CA GLU A 232 14.07 -18.37 12.79
C GLU A 232 12.82 -18.89 12.06
N GLY A 233 12.67 -18.56 10.76
CA GLY A 233 11.54 -19.01 9.95
C GLY A 233 10.23 -18.24 10.19
N VAL A 234 10.22 -17.19 11.02
CA VAL A 234 9.04 -16.34 11.17
C VAL A 234 8.85 -15.52 9.91
N THR A 235 7.79 -15.83 9.16
CA THR A 235 7.26 -15.02 8.04
C THR A 235 6.07 -14.19 8.50
N ALA A 236 5.61 -13.26 7.66
CA ALA A 236 4.40 -12.47 7.92
C ALA A 236 3.18 -13.37 8.18
N ASP A 237 3.01 -14.45 7.40
CA ASP A 237 1.88 -15.38 7.56
C ASP A 237 1.98 -16.19 8.87
N VAL A 238 3.18 -16.63 9.26
CA VAL A 238 3.42 -17.32 10.54
C VAL A 238 3.07 -16.41 11.72
N ALA A 239 3.51 -15.13 11.67
CA ALA A 239 3.23 -14.16 12.70
C ALA A 239 1.72 -13.81 12.76
N LYS A 240 1.04 -13.62 11.62
CA LYS A 240 -0.40 -13.41 11.53
C LYS A 240 -1.17 -14.61 12.11
N SER A 241 -0.81 -15.84 11.74
CA SER A 241 -1.45 -17.04 12.26
C SER A 241 -1.32 -17.14 13.79
N ALA A 242 -0.12 -16.90 14.34
CA ALA A 242 0.07 -16.88 15.78
C ALA A 242 -0.79 -15.83 16.50
N PHE A 243 -1.02 -14.67 15.85
CA PHE A 243 -1.86 -13.61 16.39
C PHE A 243 -3.35 -13.98 16.34
N THR A 244 -3.83 -14.48 15.22
CA THR A 244 -5.25 -14.90 15.07
C THR A 244 -5.60 -16.12 15.93
N ASP A 245 -4.62 -16.98 16.24
CA ASP A 245 -4.76 -18.07 17.22
C ASP A 245 -4.76 -17.59 18.69
N GLY A 246 -4.57 -16.29 18.93
CA GLY A 246 -4.52 -15.72 20.29
C GLY A 246 -3.23 -16.05 21.05
N ARG A 247 -2.17 -16.52 20.37
CA ARG A 247 -0.90 -16.92 20.96
C ARG A 247 0.19 -15.84 20.90
N LEU A 248 -0.05 -14.73 20.19
CA LEU A 248 0.90 -13.64 20.02
C LEU A 248 0.38 -12.37 20.69
N ALA A 249 1.23 -11.71 21.51
CA ALA A 249 0.85 -10.48 22.19
C ALA A 249 0.98 -9.24 21.31
N MET A 250 2.05 -9.12 20.51
CA MET A 250 2.32 -7.96 19.66
C MET A 250 2.82 -8.40 18.27
N LEU A 251 2.24 -7.83 17.23
CA LEU A 251 2.54 -8.11 15.81
C LEU A 251 2.80 -6.79 15.08
N ILE A 252 3.90 -6.68 14.33
CA ILE A 252 4.02 -5.61 13.31
C ILE A 252 3.41 -6.12 12.01
N THR A 253 2.33 -5.47 11.60
CA THR A 253 1.70 -5.66 10.28
C THR A 253 0.91 -4.43 9.88
N GLY A 254 0.26 -4.48 8.71
CA GLY A 254 -0.55 -3.39 8.19
C GLY A 254 -2.05 -3.67 8.20
N PRO A 255 -2.85 -2.72 7.66
CA PRO A 255 -4.30 -2.83 7.64
C PRO A 255 -4.83 -4.01 6.80
N TRP A 256 -4.01 -4.61 5.94
CA TRP A 256 -4.37 -5.78 5.13
C TRP A 256 -4.69 -7.05 5.92
N ASP A 257 -4.21 -7.19 7.15
CA ASP A 257 -4.50 -8.35 8.01
C ASP A 257 -5.73 -8.13 8.91
N MET A 258 -6.32 -6.93 8.88
CA MET A 258 -7.44 -6.61 9.79
C MET A 258 -8.71 -7.41 9.50
N GLY A 259 -8.92 -7.86 8.27
CA GLY A 259 -10.00 -8.77 7.91
C GLY A 259 -9.93 -10.08 8.70
N ASP A 260 -8.78 -10.74 8.67
CA ASP A 260 -8.53 -11.99 9.39
C ASP A 260 -8.55 -11.82 10.90
N ILE A 261 -7.93 -10.74 11.41
CA ILE A 261 -7.87 -10.45 12.86
C ILE A 261 -9.28 -10.21 13.44
N LYS A 262 -10.13 -9.45 12.73
CA LYS A 262 -11.53 -9.23 13.12
C LYS A 262 -12.32 -10.55 13.09
N LYS A 263 -12.15 -11.36 12.04
CA LYS A 263 -12.80 -12.66 11.89
C LYS A 263 -12.40 -13.64 13.00
N ALA A 264 -11.15 -13.58 13.47
CA ALA A 264 -10.67 -14.39 14.59
C ALA A 264 -11.23 -13.95 15.97
N GLY A 265 -11.94 -12.82 16.04
CA GLY A 265 -12.54 -12.32 17.28
C GLY A 265 -11.54 -11.84 18.32
N ILE A 266 -10.32 -11.48 17.92
CA ILE A 266 -9.30 -10.94 18.82
C ILE A 266 -9.67 -9.51 19.24
N ASP A 267 -9.73 -9.25 20.55
CA ASP A 267 -9.79 -7.86 21.07
C ASP A 267 -8.40 -7.25 20.96
N TYR A 268 -8.23 -6.38 19.96
CA TYR A 268 -6.95 -5.78 19.61
C TYR A 268 -6.90 -4.29 19.89
N GLY A 269 -5.68 -3.78 19.99
CA GLY A 269 -5.38 -2.36 19.86
C GLY A 269 -4.28 -2.15 18.83
N ILE A 270 -4.08 -0.88 18.43
CA ILE A 270 -3.08 -0.50 17.42
C ILE A 270 -2.26 0.66 17.99
N ALA A 271 -0.94 0.54 17.94
CA ALA A 271 0.00 1.52 18.46
C ALA A 271 1.24 1.63 17.57
N ASN A 272 2.03 2.67 17.75
CA ASN A 272 3.35 2.78 17.14
C ASN A 272 4.36 1.97 17.96
N LEU A 273 5.42 1.49 17.31
CA LEU A 273 6.57 0.92 18.00
C LEU A 273 7.27 2.02 18.82
N PRO A 274 7.70 1.75 20.06
CA PRO A 274 8.48 2.72 20.82
C PRO A 274 9.81 3.02 20.12
N THR A 275 10.35 4.20 20.39
CA THR A 275 11.65 4.62 19.83
C THR A 275 12.73 3.61 20.18
N PRO A 276 13.48 3.06 19.20
CA PRO A 276 14.57 2.13 19.44
C PRO A 276 15.69 2.75 20.30
N PRO A 277 16.46 1.97 21.06
CA PRO A 277 17.53 2.48 21.93
C PRO A 277 18.64 3.13 21.11
N GLY A 278 19.07 4.33 21.51
CA GLY A 278 20.11 5.08 20.80
C GLY A 278 19.73 5.56 19.40
N ALA A 279 18.44 5.53 19.05
CA ALA A 279 17.96 6.09 17.81
C ALA A 279 17.97 7.62 17.82
N SER A 280 18.22 8.21 16.65
CA SER A 280 18.25 9.68 16.46
C SER A 280 16.86 10.29 16.25
N ALA A 281 15.87 9.47 15.92
CA ALA A 281 14.49 9.89 15.65
C ALA A 281 13.49 8.87 16.19
N LYS A 282 12.20 9.24 16.19
CA LYS A 282 11.11 8.30 16.46
C LYS A 282 10.98 7.28 15.33
N TRP A 283 10.39 6.13 15.65
CA TRP A 283 10.01 5.14 14.65
C TRP A 283 9.09 5.77 13.58
N SER A 284 9.49 5.68 12.32
CA SER A 284 8.79 6.27 11.17
C SER A 284 8.70 5.24 10.05
N PRO A 285 7.64 4.41 10.03
CA PRO A 285 7.47 3.36 9.03
C PRO A 285 7.17 3.97 7.65
N PHE A 286 7.29 3.17 6.60
CA PHE A 286 6.83 3.59 5.28
C PHE A 286 5.34 3.88 5.26
N VAL A 287 4.99 4.94 4.54
CA VAL A 287 3.62 5.24 4.14
C VAL A 287 3.46 4.93 2.67
N GLY A 288 2.57 3.99 2.37
CA GLY A 288 2.15 3.63 1.03
C GLY A 288 0.82 4.29 0.69
N VAL A 289 0.69 4.79 -0.53
CA VAL A 289 -0.59 5.16 -1.14
C VAL A 289 -0.81 4.25 -2.32
N HIS A 290 -1.91 3.53 -2.31
CA HIS A 290 -2.30 2.66 -3.39
C HIS A 290 -3.37 3.33 -4.25
N GLY A 291 -3.24 3.17 -5.54
CA GLY A 291 -4.17 3.78 -6.49
C GLY A 291 -4.52 2.87 -7.66
N VAL A 292 -5.52 3.31 -8.39
CA VAL A 292 -5.94 2.70 -9.66
C VAL A 292 -5.22 3.40 -10.78
N ILE A 293 -4.55 2.64 -11.65
CA ILE A 293 -3.85 3.14 -12.83
C ILE A 293 -4.49 2.62 -14.11
N LEU A 294 -4.38 3.38 -15.20
CA LEU A 294 -4.84 2.99 -16.53
C LEU A 294 -3.67 2.60 -17.41
N ASN A 295 -3.82 1.51 -18.16
CA ASN A 295 -2.87 1.13 -19.19
C ASN A 295 -2.94 2.12 -20.37
N ALA A 296 -1.80 2.70 -20.76
CA ALA A 296 -1.70 3.65 -21.86
C ALA A 296 -2.09 3.04 -23.22
N TYR A 297 -2.01 1.74 -23.37
CA TYR A 297 -2.33 0.99 -24.59
C TYR A 297 -3.75 0.40 -24.59
N SER A 298 -4.52 0.58 -23.49
CA SER A 298 -5.92 0.13 -23.45
C SER A 298 -6.77 0.84 -24.49
N LYS A 299 -7.67 0.11 -25.12
CA LYS A 299 -8.71 0.63 -26.00
C LYS A 299 -9.96 1.07 -25.22
N ASN A 300 -10.05 0.68 -23.94
CA ASN A 300 -11.20 0.89 -23.07
C ASN A 300 -10.97 1.99 -22.01
N LYS A 301 -10.08 2.97 -22.27
CA LYS A 301 -9.63 3.97 -21.28
C LYS A 301 -10.78 4.75 -20.62
N ALA A 302 -11.80 5.17 -21.39
CA ALA A 302 -12.94 5.89 -20.84
C ALA A 302 -13.77 5.03 -19.88
N ALA A 303 -14.07 3.78 -20.25
CA ALA A 303 -14.77 2.84 -19.38
C ALA A 303 -13.95 2.49 -18.14
N SER A 304 -12.64 2.27 -18.28
CA SER A 304 -11.72 2.04 -17.15
C SER A 304 -11.65 3.23 -16.19
N ALA A 305 -11.64 4.46 -16.73
CA ALA A 305 -11.66 5.67 -15.90
C ALA A 305 -12.98 5.83 -15.11
N LEU A 306 -14.11 5.44 -15.69
CA LEU A 306 -15.39 5.41 -14.98
C LEU A 306 -15.38 4.38 -13.85
N PHE A 307 -14.83 3.19 -14.09
CA PHE A 307 -14.69 2.18 -13.03
C PHE A 307 -13.71 2.65 -11.95
N ALA A 308 -12.58 3.26 -12.32
CA ALA A 308 -11.64 3.84 -11.37
C ALA A 308 -12.31 4.89 -10.46
N LYS A 309 -13.17 5.79 -11.02
CA LYS A 309 -13.95 6.75 -10.23
C LYS A 309 -14.90 6.05 -9.24
N ALA A 310 -15.56 4.98 -9.67
CA ALA A 310 -16.44 4.22 -8.79
C ALA A 310 -15.67 3.61 -7.61
N LEU A 311 -14.48 3.04 -7.86
CA LEU A 311 -13.63 2.44 -6.83
C LEU A 311 -13.10 3.45 -5.80
N VAL A 312 -12.87 4.71 -6.19
CA VAL A 312 -12.36 5.76 -5.29
C VAL A 312 -13.46 6.61 -4.66
N SER A 313 -14.73 6.30 -4.91
CA SER A 313 -15.85 7.00 -4.27
C SER A 313 -15.82 6.80 -2.75
N SER A 314 -16.35 7.77 -2.01
CA SER A 314 -16.44 7.72 -0.54
C SER A 314 -17.14 6.44 -0.05
N SER A 315 -18.23 6.04 -0.72
CA SER A 315 -18.97 4.81 -0.37
C SER A 315 -18.15 3.55 -0.61
N ALA A 316 -17.42 3.46 -1.73
CA ALA A 316 -16.57 2.31 -2.03
C ALA A 316 -15.39 2.20 -1.04
N GLN A 317 -14.74 3.32 -0.72
CA GLN A 317 -13.65 3.33 0.25
C GLN A 317 -14.14 3.02 1.68
N THR A 318 -15.32 3.53 2.08
CA THR A 318 -15.95 3.17 3.36
C THR A 318 -16.26 1.67 3.44
N ALA A 319 -16.81 1.10 2.38
CA ALA A 319 -17.08 -0.33 2.29
C ALA A 319 -15.79 -1.16 2.32
N PHE A 320 -14.72 -0.67 1.68
CA PHE A 320 -13.42 -1.35 1.67
C PHE A 320 -12.75 -1.37 3.05
N ASN A 321 -12.81 -0.25 3.78
CA ASN A 321 -12.34 -0.21 5.17
C ASN A 321 -13.09 -1.22 6.05
N LYS A 322 -14.42 -1.28 5.93
CA LYS A 322 -15.23 -2.23 6.72
C LYS A 322 -14.91 -3.68 6.40
N ALA A 323 -14.65 -4.01 5.13
CA ALA A 323 -14.32 -5.36 4.69
C ALA A 323 -12.88 -5.74 5.06
N GLY A 324 -11.88 -4.98 4.64
CA GLY A 324 -10.45 -5.32 4.70
C GLY A 324 -9.60 -4.40 5.58
N GLY A 325 -10.19 -3.41 6.28
CA GLY A 325 -9.44 -2.52 7.19
C GLY A 325 -8.62 -1.41 6.50
N ARG A 326 -8.62 -1.29 5.16
CA ARG A 326 -7.83 -0.29 4.43
C ARG A 326 -8.21 1.14 4.80
N ILE A 327 -7.22 2.03 4.92
CA ILE A 327 -7.43 3.39 5.41
C ILE A 327 -7.80 4.29 4.23
N PRO A 328 -9.02 4.87 4.21
CA PRO A 328 -9.49 5.64 3.08
C PRO A 328 -8.70 6.95 2.89
N VAL A 329 -8.55 7.36 1.64
CA VAL A 329 -8.02 8.69 1.26
C VAL A 329 -9.13 9.67 0.88
N SER A 330 -10.37 9.22 0.76
CA SER A 330 -11.55 10.07 0.67
C SER A 330 -11.77 10.79 2.00
N LEU A 331 -11.84 12.12 1.96
CA LEU A 331 -12.09 12.96 3.13
C LEU A 331 -13.46 12.66 3.75
N SER A 332 -14.48 12.50 2.90
CA SER A 332 -15.84 12.15 3.32
C SER A 332 -15.91 10.75 3.96
N ALA A 333 -15.17 9.77 3.43
CA ALA A 333 -15.07 8.44 4.04
C ALA A 333 -14.39 8.49 5.42
N ARG A 334 -13.31 9.29 5.56
CA ARG A 334 -12.65 9.49 6.86
C ARG A 334 -13.59 10.11 7.91
N VAL A 335 -14.43 11.06 7.51
CA VAL A 335 -15.45 11.65 8.42
C VAL A 335 -16.44 10.57 8.88
N GLN A 336 -16.92 9.70 7.99
CA GLN A 336 -17.82 8.60 8.33
C GLN A 336 -17.16 7.58 9.27
N LEU A 337 -15.85 7.37 9.16
CA LEU A 337 -15.07 6.39 9.91
C LEU A 337 -14.25 6.99 11.06
N LYS A 338 -14.53 8.23 11.46
CA LYS A 338 -13.75 8.98 12.47
C LYS A 338 -13.61 8.29 13.84
N ALA A 339 -14.52 7.37 14.18
CA ALA A 339 -14.48 6.59 15.41
C ALA A 339 -13.98 5.14 15.20
N ASP A 340 -13.66 4.73 13.96
CA ASP A 340 -13.18 3.40 13.69
C ASP A 340 -11.76 3.21 14.27
N PRO A 341 -11.54 2.19 15.14
CA PRO A 341 -10.25 1.99 15.81
C PRO A 341 -9.11 1.66 14.84
N VAL A 342 -9.41 1.05 13.68
CA VAL A 342 -8.42 0.73 12.64
C VAL A 342 -7.97 2.02 11.97
N VAL A 343 -8.91 2.89 11.58
CA VAL A 343 -8.61 4.19 10.96
C VAL A 343 -7.82 5.08 11.93
N LEU A 344 -8.21 5.13 13.20
CA LEU A 344 -7.49 5.90 14.22
C LEU A 344 -6.09 5.35 14.50
N GLY A 345 -5.97 4.02 14.61
CA GLY A 345 -4.72 3.34 14.92
C GLY A 345 -3.69 3.49 13.80
N PHE A 346 -4.01 3.05 12.60
CA PHE A 346 -3.11 3.19 11.45
C PHE A 346 -2.95 4.63 11.00
N GLY A 347 -3.97 5.50 11.22
CA GLY A 347 -3.85 6.93 10.98
C GLY A 347 -2.70 7.58 11.77
N ARG A 348 -2.45 7.13 13.01
CA ARG A 348 -1.29 7.57 13.80
C ARG A 348 0.04 7.10 13.19
N ALA A 349 0.11 5.85 12.71
CA ALA A 349 1.30 5.33 12.04
C ALA A 349 1.58 6.06 10.71
N ILE A 350 0.55 6.30 9.91
CA ILE A 350 0.63 7.07 8.65
C ILE A 350 1.12 8.50 8.94
N SER A 351 0.57 9.17 9.98
CA SER A 351 0.98 10.53 10.34
C SER A 351 2.43 10.62 10.85
N ALA A 352 2.95 9.56 11.43
CA ALA A 352 4.34 9.46 11.91
C ALA A 352 5.30 8.91 10.85
N GLY A 353 4.78 8.41 9.74
CA GLY A 353 5.52 7.65 8.75
C GLY A 353 6.24 8.49 7.69
N THR A 354 7.07 7.82 6.93
CA THR A 354 7.83 8.37 5.80
C THR A 354 7.20 7.91 4.48
N PRO A 355 6.78 8.82 3.60
CA PRO A 355 6.25 8.44 2.28
C PRO A 355 7.29 7.64 1.47
N MET A 356 6.86 6.55 0.85
CA MET A 356 7.72 5.83 -0.10
C MET A 356 8.04 6.72 -1.31
N PRO A 357 9.28 6.69 -1.82
CA PRO A 357 9.65 7.40 -3.05
C PRO A 357 8.82 6.91 -4.25
N ASN A 358 8.29 7.84 -5.05
CA ASN A 358 7.55 7.53 -6.27
C ASN A 358 8.36 7.78 -7.56
N VAL A 359 9.68 7.72 -7.47
CA VAL A 359 10.62 7.95 -8.58
C VAL A 359 11.02 6.63 -9.28
N PRO A 360 11.41 6.66 -10.57
CA PRO A 360 11.79 5.45 -11.33
C PRO A 360 12.87 4.62 -10.65
N ALA A 361 13.84 5.28 -10.02
CA ALA A 361 14.94 4.64 -9.30
C ALA A 361 14.50 3.70 -8.17
N MET A 362 13.28 3.87 -7.63
CA MET A 362 12.77 2.99 -6.57
C MET A 362 12.61 1.54 -7.03
N GLY A 363 12.39 1.30 -8.31
CA GLY A 363 12.34 -0.06 -8.88
C GLY A 363 13.64 -0.85 -8.70
N ALA A 364 14.79 -0.16 -8.64
CA ALA A 364 16.10 -0.78 -8.43
C ALA A 364 16.40 -1.14 -6.95
N VAL A 365 15.61 -0.63 -6.00
CA VAL A 365 15.91 -0.70 -4.56
C VAL A 365 15.46 -2.01 -3.93
N TRP A 366 14.23 -2.45 -4.21
CA TRP A 366 13.57 -3.50 -3.44
C TRP A 366 14.31 -4.83 -3.42
N GLY A 367 14.75 -5.33 -4.58
CA GLY A 367 15.44 -6.62 -4.69
C GLY A 367 16.73 -6.66 -3.87
N PRO A 368 17.74 -5.82 -4.19
CA PRO A 368 19.02 -5.81 -3.48
C PRO A 368 18.85 -5.53 -1.98
N TRP A 369 18.01 -4.56 -1.59
CA TRP A 369 17.81 -4.22 -0.19
C TRP A 369 17.12 -5.33 0.60
N SER A 370 16.06 -5.93 0.09
CA SER A 370 15.38 -7.05 0.75
C SER A 370 16.30 -8.25 0.94
N ASN A 371 17.13 -8.56 -0.08
CA ASN A 371 18.14 -9.62 0.01
C ASN A 371 19.19 -9.32 1.10
N ALA A 372 19.66 -8.06 1.18
CA ALA A 372 20.62 -7.65 2.19
C ALA A 372 20.04 -7.73 3.61
N VAL A 373 18.80 -7.27 3.80
CA VAL A 373 18.09 -7.39 5.09
C VAL A 373 17.95 -8.86 5.49
N ALA A 374 17.48 -9.71 4.56
CA ALA A 374 17.32 -11.13 4.82
C ALA A 374 18.66 -11.81 5.20
N GLN A 375 19.73 -11.53 4.46
CA GLN A 375 21.08 -12.08 4.79
C GLN A 375 21.57 -11.61 6.15
N SER A 376 21.36 -10.34 6.47
CA SER A 376 21.86 -9.72 7.72
C SER A 376 21.23 -10.31 8.97
N VAL A 377 20.00 -10.84 8.92
CA VAL A 377 19.29 -11.39 10.07
C VAL A 377 19.41 -12.92 10.21
N GLN A 378 20.18 -13.58 9.32
CA GLN A 378 20.33 -15.04 9.34
C GLN A 378 21.35 -15.53 10.39
N LYS A 379 22.36 -14.73 10.70
CA LYS A 379 23.45 -15.10 11.62
C LYS A 379 23.71 -14.00 12.63
N PRO A 380 24.02 -14.33 13.89
CA PRO A 380 24.48 -13.35 14.85
C PRO A 380 25.82 -12.77 14.38
N ASN A 381 26.03 -11.47 14.61
CA ASN A 381 27.28 -10.78 14.27
C ASN A 381 27.71 -10.90 12.79
N ALA A 382 26.77 -10.92 11.85
CA ALA A 382 27.10 -10.84 10.44
C ALA A 382 27.86 -9.53 10.12
N SER A 383 28.61 -9.51 9.03
CA SER A 383 29.26 -8.26 8.52
C SER A 383 28.22 -7.35 7.88
N TYR A 384 27.37 -6.73 8.69
CA TYR A 384 26.23 -5.94 8.22
C TYR A 384 26.63 -4.87 7.21
N SER A 385 27.67 -4.08 7.54
CA SER A 385 28.18 -3.01 6.65
C SER A 385 28.53 -3.55 5.27
N SER A 386 29.29 -4.65 5.19
CA SER A 386 29.67 -5.24 3.90
C SER A 386 28.47 -5.74 3.08
N ILE A 387 27.46 -6.33 3.74
CA ILE A 387 26.24 -6.81 3.08
C ILE A 387 25.43 -5.62 2.54
N LEU A 388 25.23 -4.58 3.37
CA LEU A 388 24.47 -3.39 3.00
C LEU A 388 25.19 -2.56 1.93
N ASP A 389 26.53 -2.42 2.02
CA ASP A 389 27.37 -1.75 1.02
C ASP A 389 27.24 -2.45 -0.35
N SER A 390 27.25 -3.77 -0.36
CA SER A 390 27.08 -4.55 -1.60
C SER A 390 25.70 -4.30 -2.22
N ALA A 391 24.64 -4.26 -1.41
CA ALA A 391 23.31 -3.96 -1.89
C ALA A 391 23.19 -2.53 -2.44
N VAL A 392 23.79 -1.53 -1.78
CA VAL A 392 23.78 -0.15 -2.27
C VAL A 392 24.59 0.00 -3.56
N LYS A 393 25.71 -0.70 -3.71
CA LYS A 393 26.44 -0.75 -4.98
C LYS A 393 25.57 -1.34 -6.11
N GLU A 394 24.86 -2.43 -5.85
CA GLU A 394 23.94 -3.03 -6.82
C GLU A 394 22.78 -2.07 -7.16
N ILE A 395 22.15 -1.44 -6.17
CA ILE A 395 21.12 -0.42 -6.38
C ILE A 395 21.64 0.68 -7.30
N ASN A 396 22.81 1.26 -6.99
CA ASN A 396 23.39 2.34 -7.78
C ASN A 396 23.73 1.92 -9.22
N SER A 397 24.13 0.66 -9.43
CA SER A 397 24.40 0.13 -10.78
C SER A 397 23.12 -0.08 -11.61
N ASN A 398 22.00 -0.32 -10.95
CA ASN A 398 20.70 -0.57 -11.59
C ASN A 398 19.87 0.72 -11.79
N ILE A 399 20.24 1.83 -11.15
CA ILE A 399 19.62 3.14 -11.40
C ILE A 399 20.15 3.70 -12.73
N LYS A 400 19.26 3.82 -13.70
CA LYS A 400 19.55 4.36 -15.05
C LYS A 400 19.31 5.87 -15.09
#